data_777d2b876852590f123255facc7ef41a
#
_entry.id   777d2b876852590f123255facc7ef41a
#
_cell.length_a   1.000
_cell.length_b   1.000
_cell.length_c   1.000
_cell.angle_alpha   90.00
_cell.angle_beta   90.00
_cell.angle_gamma   90.00
#
_symmetry.space_group_name_H-M   'P 1'
#
loop_
_entity.id
_entity.type
_entity.pdbx_description
1 polymer ?
#
loop_
_entity_poly.entity_id
_entity_poly.type
_entity_poly.pdbx_seq_one_letter_code
_entity_poly.pdbx_strand_id
1 'polypeptide(L)'
;MTENKNTQKVIPNEARYNTATKYGWNNEMIDCDPIDESDKDFSGMMGEAITDFTIEAAGIKKARVRVTRGGWLPYKTGFNTKDGLGNGKPINGIEIVGSGYLVGVHAKGGSWLSPVKTSDIEGEVIVGGGMTIDAVWVSKI
;
A
#
# COMPACT_ATOMS: atom_id res chain seq x y z
N MET A 1 0.34 1.31 -33.01
CA MET A 1 -0.19 1.42 -32.39
C MET A 1 -0.10 1.55 -31.86
N THR A 2 -0.08 1.54 -31.68
CA THR A 2 -0.43 1.66 -30.87
C THR A 2 -0.29 1.63 -30.18
N GLU A 3 -0.06 1.53 -29.89
CA GLU A 3 -0.30 1.49 -29.00
C GLU A 3 -0.54 1.66 -28.32
N ASN A 4 -0.16 1.62 -28.27
CA ASN A 4 -0.69 1.76 -27.37
C ASN A 4 -1.05 2.21 -26.96
N LYS A 5 -0.89 2.35 -26.98
CA LYS A 5 -1.54 2.88 -26.36
C LYS A 5 -2.49 2.76 -25.62
N ASN A 6 -2.70 2.93 -25.29
CA ASN A 6 -3.88 2.65 -24.60
C ASN A 6 -3.77 1.74 -23.46
N THR A 7 -2.88 1.18 -23.36
CA THR A 7 -2.62 0.21 -22.35
C THR A 7 -2.40 0.83 -21.00
N GLN A 8 -2.05 2.08 -20.94
CA GLN A 8 -1.76 2.68 -19.67
C GLN A 8 -3.00 2.95 -18.84
N LYS A 9 -4.18 2.77 -19.40
CA LYS A 9 -5.41 2.95 -18.63
C LYS A 9 -5.96 1.65 -18.09
N VAL A 10 -5.37 0.54 -18.42
CA VAL A 10 -5.82 -0.75 -17.95
C VAL A 10 -5.35 -0.95 -16.53
N ILE A 11 -6.27 -1.32 -15.63
CA ILE A 11 -5.90 -1.68 -14.26
C ILE A 11 -5.17 -3.01 -14.33
N PRO A 12 -3.96 -3.09 -13.79
CA PRO A 12 -3.19 -4.32 -13.92
C PRO A 12 -3.81 -5.46 -13.14
N ASN A 13 -3.53 -6.68 -13.57
CA ASN A 13 -3.91 -7.86 -12.81
C ASN A 13 -3.10 -7.97 -11.54
N GLU A 14 -2.05 -7.19 -11.43
CA GLU A 14 -1.16 -7.18 -10.28
C GLU A 14 -1.32 -5.86 -9.56
N ALA A 15 -1.03 -5.86 -8.28
CA ALA A 15 -1.15 -4.62 -7.51
C ALA A 15 -0.08 -3.62 -7.92
N ARG A 16 -0.51 -2.41 -8.20
CA ARG A 16 0.38 -1.28 -8.45
C ARG A 16 0.27 -0.34 -7.26
N TYR A 17 1.38 -0.07 -6.60
CA TYR A 17 1.33 0.72 -5.37
C TYR A 17 2.60 1.52 -5.15
N ASN A 18 2.51 2.51 -4.28
CA ASN A 18 3.63 3.34 -3.90
C ASN A 18 3.39 3.92 -2.52
N THR A 19 4.47 4.30 -1.87
CA THR A 19 4.42 4.95 -0.57
C THR A 19 5.23 6.23 -0.64
N ALA A 20 4.92 7.17 0.25
CA ALA A 20 5.69 8.39 0.39
C ALA A 20 6.15 8.55 1.83
N THR A 21 7.25 9.26 2.00
CA THR A 21 7.75 9.68 3.30
C THR A 21 7.85 11.20 3.29
N LYS A 22 8.41 11.77 4.34
CA LYS A 22 8.65 13.22 4.36
C LYS A 22 9.55 13.68 3.23
N TYR A 23 10.25 12.76 2.58
CA TYR A 23 11.14 13.06 1.46
C TYR A 23 10.45 12.92 0.10
N GLY A 24 9.18 12.55 0.07
CA GLY A 24 8.40 12.42 -1.16
C GLY A 24 8.08 10.97 -1.50
N TRP A 25 7.55 10.76 -2.70
CA TRP A 25 7.15 9.43 -3.16
C TRP A 25 8.37 8.58 -3.50
N ASN A 26 8.28 7.31 -3.17
CA ASN A 26 9.28 6.31 -3.53
C ASN A 26 9.04 5.84 -4.96
N ASN A 27 9.69 4.76 -5.35
CA ASN A 27 9.46 4.18 -6.67
C ASN A 27 8.18 3.36 -6.66
N GLU A 28 7.45 3.42 -7.76
CA GLU A 28 6.27 2.61 -7.95
C GLU A 28 6.65 1.13 -7.98
N MET A 29 5.83 0.29 -7.32
CA MET A 29 6.05 -1.14 -7.26
C MET A 29 4.85 -1.85 -7.87
N ILE A 30 5.10 -3.02 -8.45
CA ILE A 30 4.05 -3.84 -9.05
C ILE A 30 4.21 -5.26 -8.54
N ASP A 31 3.19 -5.71 -7.79
CA ASP A 31 3.05 -7.10 -7.37
C ASP A 31 4.32 -7.72 -6.79
N CYS A 32 4.88 -7.05 -5.80
CA CYS A 32 6.14 -7.48 -5.22
C CYS A 32 5.91 -8.32 -3.98
N ASP A 33 6.81 -9.26 -3.76
CA ASP A 33 6.72 -10.22 -2.67
C ASP A 33 8.11 -10.43 -2.06
N PRO A 34 8.38 -9.87 -0.89
CA PRO A 34 9.70 -9.99 -0.27
C PRO A 34 9.92 -11.32 0.44
N ILE A 35 8.99 -12.28 0.33
CA ILE A 35 9.15 -13.56 0.98
C ILE A 35 10.43 -14.27 0.55
N ASP A 36 10.89 -14.03 -0.66
CA ASP A 36 12.10 -14.65 -1.14
C ASP A 36 13.36 -13.93 -0.63
N GLU A 37 13.18 -13.00 0.28
CA GLU A 37 14.27 -12.28 0.92
C GLU A 37 15.01 -11.31 0.05
N SER A 38 14.45 -10.98 -1.06
CA SER A 38 14.98 -9.88 -1.85
C SER A 38 14.56 -8.59 -1.18
N ASP A 39 15.31 -8.08 -0.29
CA ASP A 39 14.95 -6.88 0.47
C ASP A 39 14.53 -5.69 -0.37
N LYS A 40 14.38 -5.89 -1.66
CA LYS A 40 14.06 -4.78 -2.57
C LYS A 40 12.63 -4.80 -3.07
N ASP A 41 11.88 -5.84 -2.73
CA ASP A 41 10.54 -6.02 -3.29
C ASP A 41 9.47 -5.42 -2.38
N PHE A 42 9.66 -4.18 -2.00
CA PHE A 42 8.68 -3.46 -1.19
C PHE A 42 8.75 -1.98 -1.52
N SER A 43 7.71 -1.25 -1.14
CA SER A 43 7.70 0.19 -1.25
C SER A 43 7.91 0.78 0.14
N GLY A 44 8.85 1.70 0.25
CA GLY A 44 9.17 2.34 1.51
C GLY A 44 10.65 2.55 1.67
N MET A 45 11.00 3.11 2.81
CA MET A 45 12.37 3.40 3.16
C MET A 45 12.54 3.00 4.61
N MET A 46 13.27 1.90 4.85
CA MET A 46 13.43 1.38 6.20
C MET A 46 13.91 2.46 7.16
N GLY A 47 13.22 2.60 8.27
CA GLY A 47 13.55 3.61 9.27
C GLY A 47 12.83 4.94 9.08
N GLU A 48 12.11 5.13 7.97
CA GLU A 48 11.37 6.36 7.71
C GLU A 48 9.87 6.08 7.69
N ALA A 49 9.12 6.78 8.49
CA ALA A 49 7.67 6.60 8.54
C ALA A 49 7.06 6.89 7.17
N ILE A 50 6.15 6.03 6.74
CA ILE A 50 5.33 6.30 5.57
C ILE A 50 4.30 7.37 5.97
N THR A 51 4.12 8.36 5.11
CA THR A 51 3.16 9.43 5.33
C THR A 51 2.08 9.46 4.26
N ASP A 52 2.21 8.64 3.23
CA ASP A 52 1.19 8.50 2.19
C ASP A 52 1.30 7.14 1.54
N PHE A 53 0.22 6.73 0.88
CA PHE A 53 0.12 5.41 0.24
C PHE A 53 -0.91 5.50 -0.87
N THR A 54 -0.68 4.79 -1.96
CA THR A 54 -1.63 4.72 -3.05
C THR A 54 -1.54 3.35 -3.70
N ILE A 55 -2.68 2.82 -4.18
CA ILE A 55 -2.74 1.46 -4.72
C ILE A 55 -3.90 1.33 -5.69
N GLU A 56 -3.71 0.51 -6.72
CA GLU A 56 -4.78 0.05 -7.58
C GLU A 56 -4.49 -1.34 -8.10
N ALA A 57 -5.53 -2.11 -8.31
CA ALA A 57 -5.44 -3.44 -8.93
C ALA A 57 -6.85 -3.94 -9.21
N ALA A 58 -6.95 -4.91 -10.12
CA ALA A 58 -8.24 -5.57 -10.36
C ALA A 58 -8.69 -6.24 -9.05
N GLY A 59 -9.93 -6.03 -8.68
CA GLY A 59 -10.47 -6.60 -7.45
C GLY A 59 -10.30 -5.73 -6.21
N ILE A 60 -9.48 -4.70 -6.26
CA ILE A 60 -9.38 -3.73 -5.17
C ILE A 60 -10.37 -2.62 -5.42
N LYS A 61 -11.29 -2.44 -4.48
CA LYS A 61 -12.38 -1.47 -4.62
C LYS A 61 -12.00 -0.12 -4.07
N LYS A 62 -11.30 -0.09 -2.95
CA LYS A 62 -10.91 1.14 -2.28
C LYS A 62 -9.93 0.82 -1.18
N ALA A 63 -9.31 1.84 -0.63
CA ALA A 63 -8.39 1.69 0.50
C ALA A 63 -8.38 2.96 1.33
N ARG A 64 -7.92 2.85 2.55
CA ARG A 64 -7.73 3.99 3.43
C ARG A 64 -6.58 3.72 4.38
N VAL A 65 -6.10 4.76 5.02
CA VAL A 65 -5.03 4.65 6.01
C VAL A 65 -5.44 5.32 7.30
N ARG A 66 -4.87 4.84 8.39
CA ARG A 66 -5.01 5.46 9.70
C ARG A 66 -3.69 6.14 10.02
N VAL A 67 -3.77 7.37 10.50
CA VAL A 67 -2.59 8.16 10.83
C VAL A 67 -2.49 8.42 12.33
N THR A 68 -1.26 8.63 12.77
CA THR A 68 -0.98 8.96 14.16
C THR A 68 -1.72 10.23 14.56
N ARG A 69 -2.48 10.15 15.65
CA ARG A 69 -3.22 11.27 16.20
C ARG A 69 -4.28 11.85 15.27
N GLY A 70 -4.64 11.13 14.22
CA GLY A 70 -5.65 11.62 13.27
C GLY A 70 -6.72 10.61 12.95
N GLY A 71 -6.51 9.34 13.30
CA GLY A 71 -7.47 8.30 13.03
C GLY A 71 -7.55 7.93 11.55
N TRP A 72 -8.65 7.32 11.16
CA TRP A 72 -8.87 6.88 9.80
C TRP A 72 -9.18 8.05 8.89
N LEU A 73 -8.55 8.06 7.73
CA LEU A 73 -8.83 9.03 6.66
C LEU A 73 -9.83 8.40 5.68
N PRO A 74 -10.47 9.22 4.83
CA PRO A 74 -11.49 8.69 3.92
C PRO A 74 -10.95 7.64 2.96
N TYR A 75 -11.81 6.71 2.55
CA TYR A 75 -11.50 5.78 1.47
C TYR A 75 -11.30 6.53 0.16
N LYS A 76 -10.36 6.04 -0.65
CA LYS A 76 -10.16 6.51 -2.02
C LYS A 76 -9.91 5.32 -2.92
N THR A 77 -10.08 5.52 -4.22
CA THR A 77 -9.81 4.50 -5.22
C THR A 77 -8.77 5.01 -6.20
N GLY A 78 -8.05 4.06 -6.80
CA GLY A 78 -7.12 4.36 -7.86
C GLY A 78 -5.75 4.78 -7.38
N PHE A 79 -4.80 4.72 -8.28
CA PHE A 79 -3.42 5.10 -8.02
C PHE A 79 -3.26 6.58 -8.31
N ASN A 80 -2.85 7.34 -7.30
CA ASN A 80 -2.77 8.79 -7.45
C ASN A 80 -1.72 9.36 -6.48
N THR A 81 -0.56 9.73 -7.00
CA THR A 81 0.52 10.29 -6.17
C THR A 81 0.32 11.79 -5.90
N LYS A 82 -0.69 12.41 -6.50
CA LYS A 82 -1.00 13.81 -6.20
C LYS A 82 -2.03 13.93 -5.09
N ASP A 83 -2.79 12.88 -4.85
CA ASP A 83 -3.84 12.87 -3.83
C ASP A 83 -3.97 11.46 -3.29
N GLY A 84 -2.98 11.04 -2.55
CA GLY A 84 -2.95 9.69 -1.98
C GLY A 84 -3.85 9.56 -0.78
N LEU A 85 -3.70 8.45 -0.09
CA LEU A 85 -4.57 8.09 1.05
C LEU A 85 -4.20 8.81 2.33
N GLY A 86 -2.97 9.29 2.45
CA GLY A 86 -2.46 9.92 3.66
C GLY A 86 -2.61 11.42 3.68
N ASN A 87 -2.11 12.04 4.75
CA ASN A 87 -2.19 13.48 4.92
C ASN A 87 -0.89 14.09 5.44
N GLY A 88 0.22 13.37 5.31
CA GLY A 88 1.52 13.85 5.76
C GLY A 88 1.89 13.41 7.16
N LYS A 89 0.96 12.81 7.90
CA LYS A 89 1.26 12.26 9.21
C LYS A 89 1.66 10.79 9.08
N PRO A 90 2.45 10.26 10.02
CA PRO A 90 2.85 8.85 9.97
C PRO A 90 1.64 7.92 9.96
N ILE A 91 1.70 6.93 9.08
CA ILE A 91 0.64 5.93 8.92
C ILE A 91 0.90 4.79 9.90
N ASN A 92 -0.14 4.35 10.61
CA ASN A 92 -0.06 3.23 11.53
C ASN A 92 -1.13 2.17 11.27
N GLY A 93 -1.83 2.26 10.17
CA GLY A 93 -2.80 1.25 9.76
C GLY A 93 -3.17 1.43 8.32
N ILE A 94 -3.41 0.31 7.64
CA ILE A 94 -3.82 0.32 6.23
C ILE A 94 -4.96 -0.67 6.09
N GLU A 95 -5.99 -0.26 5.38
CA GLU A 95 -7.08 -1.16 5.01
C GLU A 95 -7.25 -1.12 3.50
N ILE A 96 -7.17 -2.29 2.88
CA ILE A 96 -7.41 -2.45 1.44
C ILE A 96 -8.66 -3.30 1.31
N VAL A 97 -9.71 -2.74 0.71
CA VAL A 97 -10.98 -3.44 0.51
C VAL A 97 -10.98 -4.02 -0.90
N GLY A 98 -11.03 -5.33 -0.98
CA GLY A 98 -10.95 -6.10 -2.21
C GLY A 98 -10.29 -7.42 -1.91
N SER A 99 -10.47 -8.43 -2.74
CA SER A 99 -9.92 -9.75 -2.50
C SER A 99 -8.86 -10.10 -3.53
N GLY A 100 -8.08 -11.12 -3.22
CA GLY A 100 -7.11 -11.67 -4.15
C GLY A 100 -5.68 -11.23 -3.92
N TYR A 101 -5.37 -10.60 -2.79
CA TYR A 101 -4.04 -10.08 -2.54
C TYR A 101 -3.55 -10.41 -1.14
N LEU A 102 -2.22 -10.52 -1.00
CA LEU A 102 -1.54 -10.56 0.28
C LEU A 102 -0.88 -9.21 0.52
N VAL A 103 -0.91 -8.77 1.76
CA VAL A 103 -0.29 -7.51 2.15
C VAL A 103 0.60 -7.74 3.35
N GLY A 104 1.82 -7.22 3.28
CA GLY A 104 2.75 -7.25 4.39
C GLY A 104 3.23 -5.84 4.68
N VAL A 105 3.41 -5.53 5.95
CA VAL A 105 3.95 -4.24 6.36
C VAL A 105 5.09 -4.44 7.34
N HIS A 106 6.02 -3.51 7.31
CA HIS A 106 7.16 -3.50 8.21
C HIS A 106 6.93 -2.42 9.27
N ALA A 107 7.10 -2.79 10.52
CA ALA A 107 6.99 -1.82 11.61
C ALA A 107 8.29 -1.02 11.71
N LYS A 108 8.18 0.29 11.73
CA LYS A 108 9.36 1.15 11.87
C LYS A 108 10.08 0.81 13.16
N GLY A 109 11.37 0.50 13.03
CA GLY A 109 12.17 0.09 14.18
C GLY A 109 11.93 -1.34 14.64
N GLY A 110 11.07 -2.08 13.93
CA GLY A 110 10.75 -3.46 14.29
C GLY A 110 11.04 -4.40 13.15
N SER A 111 10.06 -5.24 12.82
CA SER A 111 10.23 -6.27 11.79
C SER A 111 9.01 -6.34 10.90
N TRP A 112 9.07 -7.21 9.89
CA TRP A 112 7.92 -7.49 9.06
C TRP A 112 6.85 -8.20 9.90
N LEU A 113 5.62 -7.72 9.78
CA LEU A 113 4.49 -8.38 10.40
C LEU A 113 4.03 -9.51 9.49
N SER A 114 3.27 -10.46 10.06
CA SER A 114 2.75 -11.58 9.27
C SER A 114 1.85 -11.06 8.16
N PRO A 115 2.01 -11.55 6.93
CA PRO A 115 1.15 -11.12 5.83
C PRO A 115 -0.28 -11.55 6.07
N VAL A 116 -1.22 -10.76 5.55
CA VAL A 116 -2.64 -11.08 5.64
C VAL A 116 -3.27 -10.97 4.26
N LYS A 117 -4.32 -11.76 4.05
CA LYS A 117 -5.12 -11.68 2.82
C LYS A 117 -6.08 -10.51 2.93
N THR A 118 -6.23 -9.76 1.84
CA THR A 118 -7.23 -8.70 1.81
C THR A 118 -8.65 -9.29 1.76
N SER A 119 -9.64 -8.48 2.09
CA SER A 119 -11.03 -8.90 2.14
C SER A 119 -11.91 -7.87 1.44
N ASP A 120 -13.03 -8.34 0.87
CA ASP A 120 -14.05 -7.47 0.29
C ASP A 120 -14.89 -6.77 1.36
N ILE A 121 -14.76 -7.15 2.61
CA ILE A 121 -15.61 -6.64 3.68
C ILE A 121 -14.92 -5.48 4.38
N GLU A 122 -15.59 -4.32 4.40
CA GLU A 122 -15.04 -3.15 5.08
C GLU A 122 -14.83 -3.44 6.56
N GLY A 123 -13.68 -3.01 7.06
CA GLY A 123 -13.35 -3.14 8.46
C GLY A 123 -12.84 -4.51 8.88
N GLU A 124 -12.85 -5.49 7.97
CA GLU A 124 -12.47 -6.84 8.35
C GLU A 124 -10.96 -7.06 8.48
N VAL A 125 -10.18 -6.51 7.55
CA VAL A 125 -8.75 -6.75 7.51
C VAL A 125 -8.00 -5.42 7.56
N ILE A 126 -7.28 -5.23 8.66
CA ILE A 126 -6.49 -4.02 8.86
C ILE A 126 -5.06 -4.45 9.17
N VAL A 127 -4.09 -3.89 8.47
CA VAL A 127 -2.69 -4.20 8.71
C VAL A 127 -2.01 -3.05 9.43
N GLY A 128 -0.96 -3.35 10.19
CA GLY A 128 -0.17 -2.33 10.88
C GLY A 128 -0.29 -2.36 12.39
N GLY A 129 -1.43 -2.76 12.93
CA GLY A 129 -1.56 -2.99 14.38
C GLY A 129 -1.32 -1.77 15.27
N GLY A 130 -1.38 -0.56 14.74
CA GLY A 130 -1.14 0.64 15.51
C GLY A 130 0.32 1.08 15.56
N MET A 131 1.22 0.29 14.99
CA MET A 131 2.63 0.65 14.91
C MET A 131 2.89 1.48 13.66
N THR A 132 3.78 2.46 13.75
CA THR A 132 4.18 3.24 12.58
C THR A 132 4.80 2.30 11.54
N ILE A 133 4.40 2.47 10.29
CA ILE A 133 4.81 1.61 9.18
C ILE A 133 5.87 2.33 8.37
N ASP A 134 6.94 1.62 7.97
CA ASP A 134 7.97 2.21 7.12
C ASP A 134 8.13 1.50 5.77
N ALA A 135 7.45 0.37 5.56
CA ALA A 135 7.48 -0.32 4.28
C ALA A 135 6.25 -1.20 4.09
N VAL A 136 5.84 -1.37 2.84
CA VAL A 136 4.66 -2.14 2.47
C VAL A 136 4.98 -2.96 1.23
N TRP A 137 4.48 -4.19 1.18
CA TRP A 137 4.45 -4.95 -0.07
C TRP A 137 3.06 -5.52 -0.28
N VAL A 138 2.67 -5.65 -1.54
CA VAL A 138 1.38 -6.21 -1.93
C VAL A 138 1.63 -7.17 -3.07
N SER A 139 1.04 -8.34 -3.00
CA SER A 139 1.24 -9.38 -4.00
C SER A 139 -0.08 -10.05 -4.32
N LYS A 140 -0.28 -10.33 -5.59
CA LYS A 140 -1.47 -11.06 -6.02
C LYS A 140 -1.36 -12.52 -5.58
N ILE A 141 -2.45 -13.06 -5.07
CA ILE A 141 -2.51 -14.47 -4.68
C ILE A 141 -2.75 -15.34 -5.91
#